data_ae974785963457f051d7a568b711ce88
#
_entry.id   ae974785963457f051d7a568b711ce88
#
_cell.length_a   1.000
_cell.length_b   1.000
_cell.length_c   1.000
_cell.angle_alpha   90.00
_cell.angle_beta   90.00
_cell.angle_gamma   90.00
#
_symmetry.space_group_name_H-M   'P 1'
#
loop_
_entity.id
_entity.type
_entity.pdbx_description
1 polymer ?
#
loop_
_entity_poly.entity_id
_entity_poly.type
_entity_poly.pdbx_seq_one_letter_code
_entity_poly.pdbx_strand_id
1 'polypeptide(L)'
;MSGQVKSASKYNIVDLFAGAGGLSYGFLQTERFSIKAAFELNSSARQTYQRNHGDNVAMYSDVEQALADTMKEELGQVDVVIGGPPCQGFSSANRQKNHAISQNNSLVKKFVKAVLNLNPKAFVMENVSLLQSKTHRFYVDENDKDIIEKYHIETDSAEILLLDKPFLFDGVIDIVSNKKLLEQYLWNEKDYFTFNVVFKVRNNESKLKTTIEKHKKKLLILADKLIKKQDEVVFDPITSHNHFAGMVITQYFSESQINKSAIHLCNTIEPVVMIQRMLSKAMEIHNNNIEVTEYSLNNGLNAIVTSMAVVDYIESILGAEDSGYNITKGILSAAHFGAPQKRMRFVIMGVKKGIAQNISLPEGTFTEDHFRTVEDAIKDIENIQTAVTVNEGSIGIKLPMLQDSISELGQMLRDSDTLYNHVSTETTPHALERFKVIQQGCNFHDLPLNLKTTYSDSSRTQNTIYLRLKYNEPSGTVVNVRKSMWIHPIHNRALSIREAARLQTFPDSFVFCGVKDSQYQQIGNAVPPILAKALANHLCHFLDN
;
A
#
# COMPACT_ATOMS: atom_id res chain seq x y z
N MET A 1 -38.56 37.20 19.01
CA MET A 1 -37.08 37.23 19.19
C MET A 1 -36.52 36.00 18.56
N SER A 2 -36.04 36.09 17.33
CA SER A 2 -35.40 34.99 16.62
C SER A 2 -33.97 34.82 17.15
N GLY A 3 -33.77 33.85 18.01
CA GLY A 3 -32.44 33.47 18.43
C GLY A 3 -31.62 32.99 17.22
N GLN A 4 -30.68 33.81 16.77
CA GLN A 4 -29.62 33.35 15.87
C GLN A 4 -28.85 32.24 16.60
N VAL A 5 -29.03 31.00 16.19
CA VAL A 5 -28.14 29.91 16.57
C VAL A 5 -26.77 30.29 15.99
N LYS A 6 -25.83 30.72 16.84
CA LYS A 6 -24.43 30.89 16.46
C LYS A 6 -23.96 29.57 15.90
N SER A 7 -23.64 29.51 14.60
CA SER A 7 -22.99 28.34 14.03
C SER A 7 -21.69 28.10 14.83
N ALA A 8 -21.58 26.94 15.44
CA ALA A 8 -20.35 26.57 16.14
C ALA A 8 -19.18 26.70 15.17
N SER A 9 -18.07 27.31 15.63
CA SER A 9 -16.87 27.44 14.81
C SER A 9 -16.38 26.05 14.43
N LYS A 10 -16.08 25.84 13.14
CA LYS A 10 -15.57 24.57 12.67
C LYS A 10 -14.11 24.36 13.12
N TYR A 11 -13.76 23.13 13.45
CA TYR A 11 -12.38 22.73 13.73
C TYR A 11 -11.56 22.63 12.43
N ASN A 12 -10.37 23.20 12.43
CA ASN A 12 -9.47 23.22 11.28
C ASN A 12 -8.63 21.94 11.20
N ILE A 13 -8.71 21.25 10.07
CA ILE A 13 -8.00 19.99 9.80
C ILE A 13 -6.82 20.22 8.87
N VAL A 14 -5.73 19.49 9.14
CA VAL A 14 -4.65 19.17 8.20
C VAL A 14 -4.70 17.67 7.92
N ASP A 15 -4.78 17.28 6.63
CA ASP A 15 -4.85 15.89 6.17
C ASP A 15 -3.52 15.45 5.55
N LEU A 16 -2.79 14.58 6.25
CA LEU A 16 -1.50 14.06 5.83
C LEU A 16 -1.67 12.72 5.12
N PHE A 17 -0.96 12.51 4.01
CA PHE A 17 -1.12 11.30 3.19
C PHE A 17 -2.57 11.09 2.73
N ALA A 18 -3.18 12.18 2.31
CA ALA A 18 -4.62 12.33 2.16
C ALA A 18 -5.27 11.36 1.13
N GLY A 19 -4.50 10.82 0.19
CA GLY A 19 -5.03 9.94 -0.85
C GLY A 19 -6.14 10.64 -1.66
N ALA A 20 -7.23 9.94 -1.89
CA ALA A 20 -8.43 10.51 -2.51
C ALA A 20 -9.31 11.32 -1.54
N GLY A 21 -8.98 11.31 -0.24
CA GLY A 21 -9.70 12.06 0.77
C GLY A 21 -10.84 11.30 1.47
N GLY A 22 -10.79 9.96 1.53
CA GLY A 22 -11.85 9.20 2.19
C GLY A 22 -11.97 9.49 3.69
N LEU A 23 -10.83 9.66 4.38
CA LEU A 23 -10.79 10.01 5.80
C LEU A 23 -11.36 11.42 6.01
N SER A 24 -10.81 12.42 5.34
CA SER A 24 -11.24 13.81 5.45
C SER A 24 -12.69 14.04 4.99
N TYR A 25 -13.14 13.31 3.98
CA TYR A 25 -14.54 13.39 3.52
C TYR A 25 -15.54 12.97 4.60
N GLY A 26 -15.23 11.89 5.35
CA GLY A 26 -16.05 11.49 6.49
C GLY A 26 -16.08 12.55 7.61
N PHE A 27 -14.97 13.25 7.86
CA PHE A 27 -14.92 14.39 8.79
C PHE A 27 -15.81 15.54 8.30
N LEU A 28 -15.73 15.91 7.02
CA LEU A 28 -16.58 16.96 6.44
C LEU A 28 -18.08 16.67 6.54
N GLN A 29 -18.48 15.39 6.42
CA GLN A 29 -19.89 14.98 6.55
C GLN A 29 -20.50 15.24 7.94
N THR A 30 -19.69 15.58 8.95
CA THR A 30 -20.19 16.00 10.27
C THR A 30 -20.55 17.48 10.34
N GLU A 31 -20.17 18.27 9.33
CA GLU A 31 -20.29 19.75 9.28
C GLU A 31 -19.52 20.50 10.39
N ARG A 32 -18.79 19.78 11.25
CA ARG A 32 -18.03 20.31 12.40
C ARG A 32 -16.58 20.66 12.03
N PHE A 33 -16.11 20.23 10.89
CA PHE A 33 -14.71 20.39 10.46
C PHE A 33 -14.59 21.15 9.15
N SER A 34 -13.44 21.80 8.97
CA SER A 34 -13.01 22.39 7.69
C SER A 34 -11.56 22.02 7.41
N ILE A 35 -11.23 21.73 6.16
CA ILE A 35 -9.88 21.33 5.79
C ILE A 35 -9.10 22.56 5.35
N LYS A 36 -7.98 22.84 6.02
CA LYS A 36 -7.07 23.91 5.64
C LYS A 36 -6.06 23.47 4.60
N ALA A 37 -5.45 22.31 4.82
CA ALA A 37 -4.42 21.78 3.94
C ALA A 37 -4.49 20.26 3.84
N ALA A 38 -4.04 19.75 2.70
CA ALA A 38 -3.88 18.31 2.46
C ALA A 38 -2.56 18.03 1.74
N PHE A 39 -1.90 16.94 2.13
CA PHE A 39 -0.61 16.52 1.62
C PHE A 39 -0.75 15.16 0.93
N GLU A 40 -0.49 15.09 -0.37
CA GLU A 40 -0.59 13.85 -1.16
C GLU A 40 0.40 13.88 -2.34
N LEU A 41 1.23 12.84 -2.44
CA LEU A 41 2.25 12.74 -3.47
C LEU A 41 1.67 12.44 -4.87
N ASN A 42 0.62 11.62 -4.93
CA ASN A 42 0.04 11.16 -6.19
C ASN A 42 -0.83 12.25 -6.84
N SER A 43 -0.46 12.69 -8.04
CA SER A 43 -1.16 13.77 -8.75
C SER A 43 -2.62 13.46 -9.06
N SER A 44 -2.96 12.21 -9.42
CA SER A 44 -4.36 11.83 -9.69
C SER A 44 -5.20 11.82 -8.41
N ALA A 45 -4.62 11.42 -7.28
CA ALA A 45 -5.28 11.47 -5.99
C ALA A 45 -5.50 12.93 -5.56
N ARG A 46 -4.52 13.83 -5.74
CA ARG A 46 -4.70 15.27 -5.51
C ARG A 46 -5.84 15.86 -6.34
N GLN A 47 -5.94 15.52 -7.62
CA GLN A 47 -7.05 15.96 -8.48
C GLN A 47 -8.41 15.47 -7.96
N THR A 48 -8.48 14.20 -7.53
CA THR A 48 -9.69 13.66 -6.88
C THR A 48 -10.01 14.42 -5.62
N TYR A 49 -9.02 14.66 -4.78
CA TYR A 49 -9.18 15.38 -3.51
C TYR A 49 -9.74 16.78 -3.74
N GLN A 50 -9.09 17.60 -4.57
CA GLN A 50 -9.53 18.98 -4.87
C GLN A 50 -10.95 19.02 -5.43
N ARG A 51 -11.28 18.11 -6.35
CA ARG A 51 -12.62 18.05 -6.95
C ARG A 51 -13.74 17.84 -5.91
N ASN A 52 -13.49 17.07 -4.85
CA ASN A 52 -14.52 16.67 -3.89
C ASN A 52 -14.48 17.47 -2.58
N HIS A 53 -13.38 18.15 -2.26
CA HIS A 53 -13.23 18.94 -1.04
C HIS A 53 -13.26 20.45 -1.27
N GLY A 54 -13.26 20.89 -2.53
CA GLY A 54 -13.33 22.30 -2.95
C GLY A 54 -11.95 22.96 -3.09
N ASP A 55 -11.96 24.08 -3.80
CA ASP A 55 -10.73 24.80 -4.21
C ASP A 55 -10.06 25.58 -3.05
N ASN A 56 -10.73 25.71 -1.92
CA ASN A 56 -10.20 26.43 -0.75
C ASN A 56 -9.18 25.63 0.08
N VAL A 57 -8.97 24.34 -0.25
CA VAL A 57 -8.00 23.49 0.43
C VAL A 57 -6.61 23.71 -0.18
N ALA A 58 -5.64 24.11 0.64
CA ALA A 58 -4.24 24.18 0.20
C ALA A 58 -3.68 22.78 -0.04
N MET A 59 -3.28 22.48 -1.28
CA MET A 59 -2.79 21.16 -1.68
C MET A 59 -1.27 21.15 -1.86
N TYR A 60 -0.61 20.29 -1.10
CA TYR A 60 0.83 20.09 -1.14
C TYR A 60 1.18 18.70 -1.69
N SER A 61 2.29 18.59 -2.42
CA SER A 61 2.71 17.33 -3.03
C SER A 61 3.59 16.47 -2.12
N ASP A 62 4.21 17.05 -1.10
CA ASP A 62 5.14 16.35 -0.23
C ASP A 62 4.86 16.66 1.25
N VAL A 63 4.71 15.60 2.05
CA VAL A 63 4.52 15.70 3.49
C VAL A 63 5.71 16.34 4.21
N GLU A 64 6.91 16.34 3.62
CA GLU A 64 8.08 17.06 4.15
C GLU A 64 7.79 18.54 4.37
N GLN A 65 6.94 19.15 3.54
CA GLN A 65 6.53 20.53 3.68
C GLN A 65 5.78 20.79 5.01
N ALA A 66 5.06 19.78 5.53
CA ALA A 66 4.38 19.87 6.83
C ALA A 66 5.35 19.92 8.03
N LEU A 67 6.62 19.59 7.82
CA LEU A 67 7.66 19.60 8.87
C LEU A 67 8.39 20.95 8.97
N ALA A 68 8.19 21.86 8.02
CA ALA A 68 8.82 23.16 8.03
C ALA A 68 8.18 24.07 9.10
N ASP A 69 8.99 24.82 9.85
CA ASP A 69 8.51 25.77 10.85
C ASP A 69 7.57 26.84 10.26
N THR A 70 7.84 27.25 9.03
CA THR A 70 7.01 28.19 8.27
C THR A 70 5.60 27.67 7.98
N MET A 71 5.39 26.35 7.92
CA MET A 71 4.08 25.76 7.67
C MET A 71 3.09 26.07 8.81
N LYS A 72 3.56 26.08 10.05
CA LYS A 72 2.73 26.44 11.21
C LYS A 72 2.26 27.89 11.13
N GLU A 73 3.13 28.79 10.68
CA GLU A 73 2.79 30.20 10.48
C GLU A 73 1.81 30.38 9.32
N GLU A 74 2.03 29.69 8.20
CA GLU A 74 1.20 29.73 6.99
C GLU A 74 -0.22 29.21 7.26
N LEU A 75 -0.35 28.08 7.94
CA LEU A 75 -1.64 27.46 8.24
C LEU A 75 -2.36 28.11 9.42
N GLY A 76 -1.63 28.81 10.29
CA GLY A 76 -2.17 29.35 11.55
C GLY A 76 -2.67 28.23 12.47
N GLN A 77 -3.78 28.46 13.18
CA GLN A 77 -4.31 27.45 14.10
C GLN A 77 -4.80 26.20 13.36
N VAL A 78 -4.21 25.06 13.73
CA VAL A 78 -4.63 23.71 13.33
C VAL A 78 -5.24 23.03 14.56
N ASP A 79 -6.50 22.60 14.46
CA ASP A 79 -7.18 21.94 15.58
C ASP A 79 -6.98 20.43 15.54
N VAL A 80 -6.98 19.84 14.35
CA VAL A 80 -6.85 18.37 14.17
C VAL A 80 -5.89 18.03 13.04
N VAL A 81 -5.00 17.08 13.27
CA VAL A 81 -4.20 16.43 12.22
C VAL A 81 -4.74 15.04 12.01
N ILE A 82 -5.13 14.72 10.77
CA ILE A 82 -5.53 13.38 10.39
C ILE A 82 -4.57 12.80 9.35
N GLY A 83 -4.52 11.47 9.18
CA GLY A 83 -3.77 10.89 8.08
C GLY A 83 -3.60 9.40 8.14
N GLY A 84 -3.28 8.81 6.97
CA GLY A 84 -2.98 7.39 6.81
C GLY A 84 -1.59 7.17 6.22
N PRO A 85 -0.50 7.31 6.99
CA PRO A 85 0.85 7.12 6.45
C PRO A 85 1.00 5.70 5.88
N PRO A 86 1.44 5.54 4.61
CA PRO A 86 1.52 4.23 3.99
C PRO A 86 2.56 3.34 4.67
N CYS A 87 2.16 2.09 4.96
CA CYS A 87 2.98 1.06 5.59
C CYS A 87 3.29 -0.06 4.58
N GLN A 88 3.92 0.30 3.45
CA GLN A 88 4.10 -0.65 2.33
C GLN A 88 5.15 -1.74 2.57
N GLY A 89 6.07 -1.55 3.51
CA GLY A 89 7.08 -2.57 3.89
C GLY A 89 6.47 -3.81 4.55
N PHE A 90 5.29 -3.67 5.12
CA PHE A 90 4.65 -4.67 5.98
C PHE A 90 3.37 -5.27 5.39
N SER A 91 2.94 -4.82 4.22
CA SER A 91 1.77 -5.37 3.56
C SER A 91 2.08 -6.77 3.03
N SER A 92 1.24 -7.76 3.35
CA SER A 92 1.29 -9.11 2.77
C SER A 92 1.17 -9.12 1.23
N ALA A 93 0.73 -8.01 0.63
CA ALA A 93 0.70 -7.79 -0.81
C ALA A 93 2.08 -7.44 -1.41
N ASN A 94 3.05 -6.98 -0.61
CA ASN A 94 4.38 -6.65 -1.09
C ASN A 94 5.26 -7.91 -1.21
N ARG A 95 5.05 -8.68 -2.27
CA ARG A 95 5.84 -9.88 -2.61
C ARG A 95 7.20 -9.56 -3.25
N GLN A 96 7.52 -8.30 -3.50
CA GLN A 96 8.82 -7.88 -4.03
C GLN A 96 9.80 -7.63 -2.88
N LYS A 97 10.32 -8.70 -2.30
CA LYS A 97 11.35 -8.69 -1.24
C LYS A 97 12.73 -8.16 -1.71
N ASN A 98 12.76 -7.26 -2.68
CA ASN A 98 14.01 -6.74 -3.22
C ASN A 98 14.56 -5.56 -2.41
N HIS A 99 13.74 -4.95 -1.55
CA HIS A 99 14.14 -3.88 -0.64
C HIS A 99 14.00 -4.40 0.80
N ALA A 100 15.12 -4.50 1.50
CA ALA A 100 15.16 -4.96 2.89
C ALA A 100 14.64 -3.88 3.84
N ILE A 101 14.82 -2.61 3.44
CA ILE A 101 14.50 -1.44 4.22
C ILE A 101 13.49 -0.63 3.42
N SER A 102 12.27 -0.60 3.89
CA SER A 102 11.24 0.19 3.24
C SER A 102 11.42 1.66 3.59
N GLN A 103 11.64 2.52 2.59
CA GLN A 103 11.58 3.98 2.75
C GLN A 103 10.23 4.43 3.36
N ASN A 104 9.19 3.61 3.25
CA ASN A 104 7.87 3.89 3.78
C ASN A 104 7.79 3.85 5.31
N ASN A 105 8.78 3.24 5.99
CA ASN A 105 8.86 3.32 7.44
C ASN A 105 9.13 4.75 7.92
N SER A 106 9.84 5.56 7.14
CA SER A 106 10.08 6.96 7.44
C SER A 106 8.80 7.81 7.42
N LEU A 107 7.75 7.39 6.69
CA LEU A 107 6.52 8.15 6.54
C LEU A 107 5.68 8.20 7.83
N VAL A 108 5.71 7.13 8.64
CA VAL A 108 5.10 7.16 9.98
C VAL A 108 5.87 8.11 10.90
N LYS A 109 7.22 8.11 10.84
CA LYS A 109 8.04 9.09 11.58
C LYS A 109 7.71 10.53 11.17
N LYS A 110 7.48 10.78 9.85
CA LYS A 110 7.06 12.09 9.34
C LYS A 110 5.68 12.50 9.87
N PHE A 111 4.73 11.59 9.96
CA PHE A 111 3.43 11.86 10.58
C PHE A 111 3.60 12.33 12.03
N VAL A 112 4.37 11.60 12.84
CA VAL A 112 4.64 11.96 14.24
C VAL A 112 5.30 13.35 14.34
N LYS A 113 6.33 13.60 13.52
CA LYS A 113 7.01 14.92 13.47
C LYS A 113 6.05 16.04 13.06
N ALA A 114 5.16 15.81 12.09
CA ALA A 114 4.18 16.80 11.67
C ALA A 114 3.16 17.11 12.80
N VAL A 115 2.70 16.09 13.55
CA VAL A 115 1.85 16.30 14.72
C VAL A 115 2.56 17.15 15.78
N LEU A 116 3.84 16.87 16.05
CA LEU A 116 4.62 17.68 17.00
C LEU A 116 4.80 19.12 16.51
N ASN A 117 5.13 19.31 15.22
CA ASN A 117 5.35 20.63 14.63
C ASN A 117 4.08 21.48 14.62
N LEU A 118 2.97 20.92 14.13
CA LEU A 118 1.69 21.62 14.01
C LEU A 118 0.97 21.77 15.36
N ASN A 119 1.31 20.94 16.34
CA ASN A 119 0.80 20.94 17.71
C ASN A 119 -0.73 21.07 17.82
N PRO A 120 -1.52 20.20 17.14
CA PRO A 120 -2.97 20.28 17.12
C PRO A 120 -3.60 19.93 18.48
N LYS A 121 -4.88 20.25 18.68
CA LYS A 121 -5.67 19.80 19.83
C LYS A 121 -5.85 18.29 19.86
N ALA A 122 -5.95 17.67 18.67
CA ALA A 122 -6.10 16.24 18.52
C ALA A 122 -5.47 15.73 17.22
N PHE A 123 -5.20 14.43 17.16
CA PHE A 123 -4.81 13.76 15.91
C PHE A 123 -5.52 12.41 15.75
N VAL A 124 -5.69 11.98 14.51
CA VAL A 124 -6.17 10.64 14.16
C VAL A 124 -5.27 10.05 13.09
N MET A 125 -4.60 8.95 13.41
CA MET A 125 -3.80 8.17 12.47
C MET A 125 -4.50 6.85 12.15
N GLU A 126 -4.68 6.56 10.88
CA GLU A 126 -5.20 5.28 10.39
C GLU A 126 -4.07 4.48 9.73
N ASN A 127 -4.13 3.15 9.88
CA ASN A 127 -3.22 2.25 9.19
C ASN A 127 -3.84 0.83 9.03
N VAL A 128 -3.10 -0.06 8.38
CA VAL A 128 -3.47 -1.48 8.30
C VAL A 128 -3.44 -2.14 9.68
N SER A 129 -4.34 -3.10 9.92
CA SER A 129 -4.46 -3.78 11.23
C SER A 129 -3.16 -4.42 11.72
N LEU A 130 -2.30 -4.84 10.80
CA LEU A 130 -1.00 -5.42 11.14
C LEU A 130 -0.06 -4.45 11.88
N LEU A 131 -0.25 -3.13 11.75
CA LEU A 131 0.61 -2.15 12.44
C LEU A 131 0.51 -2.26 13.97
N GLN A 132 -0.59 -2.77 14.51
CA GLN A 132 -0.74 -3.01 15.96
C GLN A 132 0.28 -4.04 16.48
N SER A 133 0.76 -4.92 15.62
CA SER A 133 1.71 -5.96 16.01
C SER A 133 3.10 -5.41 16.23
N LYS A 134 3.75 -5.77 17.33
CA LYS A 134 5.16 -5.46 17.60
C LYS A 134 6.12 -6.10 16.56
N THR A 135 5.61 -6.91 15.62
CA THR A 135 6.40 -7.44 14.50
C THR A 135 6.73 -6.38 13.45
N HIS A 136 5.99 -5.27 13.42
CA HIS A 136 6.31 -4.13 12.58
C HIS A 136 7.29 -3.20 13.29
N ARG A 137 8.51 -3.14 12.76
CA ARG A 137 9.61 -2.48 13.44
C ARG A 137 10.31 -1.50 12.50
N PHE A 138 10.76 -0.39 13.06
CA PHE A 138 11.77 0.45 12.44
C PHE A 138 13.15 -0.11 12.73
N TYR A 139 14.02 -0.08 11.77
CA TYR A 139 15.46 -0.22 12.03
C TYR A 139 15.99 1.15 12.47
N VAL A 140 16.77 1.12 13.54
CA VAL A 140 17.30 2.34 14.17
C VAL A 140 18.42 2.91 13.30
N ASP A 141 18.31 4.18 12.96
CA ASP A 141 19.35 4.97 12.31
C ASP A 141 20.01 5.94 13.30
N GLU A 142 21.08 6.62 12.88
CA GLU A 142 21.81 7.54 13.75
C GLU A 142 20.95 8.67 14.30
N ASN A 143 19.93 9.13 13.56
CA ASN A 143 19.05 10.21 13.99
C ASN A 143 18.00 9.76 15.03
N ASP A 144 17.84 8.46 15.21
CA ASP A 144 16.88 7.92 16.18
C ASP A 144 17.45 7.84 17.60
N LYS A 145 18.80 7.87 17.78
CA LYS A 145 19.47 7.65 19.07
C LYS A 145 18.98 8.64 20.14
N ASP A 146 19.02 9.93 19.83
CA ASP A 146 18.57 10.98 20.76
C ASP A 146 17.07 10.85 21.10
N ILE A 147 16.27 10.44 20.12
CA ILE A 147 14.83 10.23 20.28
C ILE A 147 14.56 9.01 21.18
N ILE A 148 15.26 7.91 20.95
CA ILE A 148 15.16 6.69 21.76
C ILE A 148 15.53 6.98 23.22
N GLU A 149 16.63 7.67 23.44
CA GLU A 149 17.07 8.04 24.78
C GLU A 149 16.10 8.99 25.47
N LYS A 150 15.68 10.08 24.78
CA LYS A 150 14.76 11.09 25.31
C LYS A 150 13.42 10.50 25.73
N TYR A 151 12.85 9.63 24.91
CA TYR A 151 11.49 9.09 25.12
C TYR A 151 11.50 7.66 25.68
N HIS A 152 12.66 7.11 26.05
CA HIS A 152 12.84 5.78 26.62
C HIS A 152 12.16 4.68 25.80
N ILE A 153 12.35 4.73 24.46
CA ILE A 153 11.72 3.78 23.54
C ILE A 153 12.41 2.40 23.67
N GLU A 154 11.62 1.35 23.88
CA GLU A 154 12.15 -0.02 23.92
C GLU A 154 12.73 -0.45 22.57
N THR A 155 13.93 -0.99 22.59
CA THR A 155 14.62 -1.49 21.40
C THR A 155 14.94 -2.98 21.54
N ASP A 156 14.92 -3.69 20.41
CA ASP A 156 15.31 -5.10 20.33
C ASP A 156 16.29 -5.32 19.18
N SER A 157 16.98 -6.47 19.23
CA SER A 157 17.76 -6.95 18.11
C SER A 157 16.88 -7.51 17.00
N ALA A 158 17.20 -7.22 15.75
CA ALA A 158 16.55 -7.78 14.56
C ALA A 158 17.58 -8.28 13.55
N GLU A 159 17.21 -9.33 12.81
CA GLU A 159 18.05 -9.93 11.78
C GLU A 159 17.55 -9.57 10.38
N ILE A 160 18.47 -9.09 9.54
CA ILE A 160 18.21 -8.85 8.11
C ILE A 160 18.98 -9.87 7.30
N LEU A 161 18.30 -10.87 6.75
CA LEU A 161 18.92 -11.86 5.87
C LEU A 161 19.37 -11.18 4.56
N LEU A 162 20.69 -11.10 4.37
CA LEU A 162 21.33 -10.55 3.20
C LEU A 162 21.53 -11.59 2.10
N LEU A 163 22.10 -12.78 2.47
CA LEU A 163 22.44 -13.84 1.53
C LEU A 163 22.15 -15.22 2.12
N ASP A 164 21.49 -16.07 1.35
CA ASP A 164 21.19 -17.45 1.75
C ASP A 164 22.48 -18.29 1.84
N LYS A 165 22.52 -19.24 2.77
CA LYS A 165 23.70 -20.10 3.09
C LYS A 165 24.38 -20.74 1.87
N PRO A 166 23.67 -21.28 0.85
CA PRO A 166 24.31 -21.91 -0.31
C PRO A 166 25.17 -20.97 -1.17
N PHE A 167 25.02 -19.66 -1.01
CA PHE A 167 25.70 -18.64 -1.81
C PHE A 167 26.80 -17.90 -1.03
N LEU A 168 27.10 -18.33 0.20
CA LEU A 168 28.18 -17.75 1.00
C LEU A 168 29.56 -17.97 0.35
N PHE A 169 30.42 -16.98 0.47
CA PHE A 169 31.78 -17.02 -0.02
C PHE A 169 32.72 -16.28 0.93
N ASP A 170 34.01 -16.57 0.83
CA ASP A 170 35.05 -15.95 1.70
C ASP A 170 35.16 -14.44 1.44
N GLY A 171 35.26 -13.63 2.51
CA GLY A 171 35.35 -12.18 2.42
C GLY A 171 33.99 -11.46 2.24
N VAL A 172 32.87 -12.19 2.28
CA VAL A 172 31.52 -11.59 2.08
C VAL A 172 31.20 -10.50 3.12
N ILE A 173 31.68 -10.68 4.40
CA ILE A 173 31.47 -9.68 5.47
C ILE A 173 32.23 -8.39 5.15
N ASP A 174 33.46 -8.48 4.69
CA ASP A 174 34.27 -7.30 4.34
C ASP A 174 33.62 -6.47 3.24
N ILE A 175 32.99 -7.16 2.27
CA ILE A 175 32.28 -6.49 1.17
C ILE A 175 31.03 -5.76 1.67
N VAL A 176 30.18 -6.43 2.48
CA VAL A 176 28.91 -5.81 2.93
C VAL A 176 29.14 -4.72 3.98
N SER A 177 30.26 -4.78 4.70
CA SER A 177 30.64 -3.76 5.70
C SER A 177 31.23 -2.50 5.07
N ASN A 178 31.65 -2.55 3.82
CA ASN A 178 32.36 -1.45 3.16
C ASN A 178 31.56 -0.88 1.97
N LYS A 179 31.02 0.34 2.15
CA LYS A 179 30.22 1.01 1.14
C LYS A 179 30.91 1.16 -0.21
N LYS A 180 32.24 1.42 -0.22
CA LYS A 180 33.01 1.54 -1.47
C LYS A 180 33.10 0.23 -2.23
N LEU A 181 33.25 -0.90 -1.51
CA LEU A 181 33.24 -2.22 -2.14
C LEU A 181 31.84 -2.56 -2.67
N LEU A 182 30.79 -2.21 -1.94
CA LEU A 182 29.43 -2.37 -2.44
C LEU A 182 29.19 -1.59 -3.76
N GLU A 183 29.62 -0.33 -3.83
CA GLU A 183 29.51 0.50 -5.03
C GLU A 183 30.29 -0.09 -6.22
N GLN A 184 31.43 -0.72 -5.96
CA GLN A 184 32.26 -1.35 -6.99
C GLN A 184 31.59 -2.57 -7.63
N TYR A 185 30.89 -3.40 -6.82
CA TYR A 185 30.30 -4.68 -7.27
C TYR A 185 28.81 -4.58 -7.62
N LEU A 186 28.10 -3.57 -7.12
CA LEU A 186 26.67 -3.41 -7.37
C LEU A 186 26.40 -3.03 -8.83
N TRP A 187 25.49 -3.75 -9.45
CA TRP A 187 25.07 -3.48 -10.82
C TRP A 187 24.01 -2.40 -10.88
N ASN A 188 23.95 -1.71 -12.02
CA ASN A 188 22.79 -0.88 -12.33
C ASN A 188 21.52 -1.73 -12.55
N GLU A 189 20.36 -1.10 -12.40
CA GLU A 189 19.07 -1.78 -12.52
C GLU A 189 18.86 -2.52 -13.85
N LYS A 190 19.37 -1.99 -14.96
CA LYS A 190 19.21 -2.58 -16.30
C LYS A 190 19.95 -3.90 -16.43
N ASP A 191 21.20 -3.96 -15.94
CA ASP A 191 22.01 -5.16 -15.95
C ASP A 191 21.43 -6.24 -15.02
N TYR A 192 21.06 -5.85 -13.79
CA TYR A 192 20.36 -6.73 -12.85
C TYR A 192 19.04 -7.26 -13.41
N PHE A 193 18.22 -6.39 -14.00
CA PHE A 193 16.94 -6.79 -14.60
C PHE A 193 17.14 -7.88 -15.68
N THR A 194 18.22 -7.82 -16.46
CA THR A 194 18.50 -8.77 -17.54
C THR A 194 18.65 -10.20 -17.02
N PHE A 195 19.30 -10.41 -15.86
CA PHE A 195 19.38 -11.72 -15.23
C PHE A 195 18.13 -12.08 -14.42
N ASN A 196 17.59 -11.14 -13.69
CA ASN A 196 16.44 -11.36 -12.82
C ASN A 196 15.17 -11.79 -13.58
N VAL A 197 14.98 -11.32 -14.82
CA VAL A 197 13.83 -11.74 -15.65
C VAL A 197 13.90 -13.22 -16.04
N VAL A 198 15.10 -13.74 -16.30
CA VAL A 198 15.35 -15.17 -16.58
C VAL A 198 15.16 -15.98 -15.29
N PHE A 199 15.76 -15.53 -14.19
CA PHE A 199 15.67 -16.18 -12.88
C PHE A 199 14.22 -16.30 -12.37
N LYS A 200 13.39 -15.28 -12.59
CA LYS A 200 11.97 -15.29 -12.16
C LYS A 200 11.13 -16.43 -12.77
N VAL A 201 11.51 -16.94 -13.92
CA VAL A 201 10.77 -18.00 -14.61
C VAL A 201 11.43 -19.39 -14.49
N ARG A 202 12.46 -19.55 -13.63
CA ARG A 202 13.27 -20.76 -13.47
C ARG A 202 12.48 -22.05 -13.22
N ASN A 203 11.33 -21.97 -12.59
CA ASN A 203 10.50 -23.12 -12.25
C ASN A 203 9.60 -23.58 -13.41
N ASN A 204 9.68 -22.95 -14.59
CA ASN A 204 8.91 -23.34 -15.77
C ASN A 204 9.83 -23.39 -16.99
N GLU A 205 10.24 -24.59 -17.38
CA GLU A 205 11.24 -24.81 -18.42
C GLU A 205 10.84 -24.22 -19.79
N SER A 206 9.57 -24.33 -20.18
CA SER A 206 9.08 -23.77 -21.45
C SER A 206 9.15 -22.24 -21.46
N LYS A 207 8.72 -21.59 -20.37
CA LYS A 207 8.84 -20.14 -20.21
C LYS A 207 10.28 -19.70 -20.09
N LEU A 208 11.13 -20.51 -19.44
CA LEU A 208 12.55 -20.22 -19.28
C LEU A 208 13.23 -20.14 -20.66
N LYS A 209 13.05 -21.18 -21.51
CA LYS A 209 13.56 -21.21 -22.88
C LYS A 209 13.09 -20.00 -23.70
N THR A 210 11.79 -19.72 -23.68
CA THR A 210 11.20 -18.57 -24.39
C THR A 210 11.74 -17.24 -23.89
N THR A 211 11.93 -17.10 -22.57
CA THR A 211 12.44 -15.86 -21.97
C THR A 211 13.92 -15.64 -22.31
N ILE A 212 14.75 -16.68 -22.26
CA ILE A 212 16.16 -16.62 -22.64
C ILE A 212 16.29 -16.17 -24.11
N GLU A 213 15.55 -16.79 -25.03
CA GLU A 213 15.58 -16.39 -26.44
C GLU A 213 15.08 -14.96 -26.68
N LYS A 214 14.01 -14.57 -26.03
CA LYS A 214 13.48 -13.19 -26.08
C LYS A 214 14.51 -12.15 -25.63
N HIS A 215 15.34 -12.48 -24.65
CA HIS A 215 16.33 -11.57 -24.07
C HIS A 215 17.76 -11.79 -24.61
N LYS A 216 17.95 -12.66 -25.61
CA LYS A 216 19.25 -13.04 -26.20
C LYS A 216 20.20 -11.87 -26.40
N LYS A 217 19.77 -10.80 -27.10
CA LYS A 217 20.63 -9.63 -27.37
C LYS A 217 21.14 -8.97 -26.09
N LYS A 218 20.29 -8.81 -25.08
CA LYS A 218 20.67 -8.19 -23.80
C LYS A 218 21.61 -9.10 -23.00
N LEU A 219 21.34 -10.40 -22.99
CA LEU A 219 22.16 -11.40 -22.32
C LEU A 219 23.57 -11.45 -22.92
N LEU A 220 23.72 -11.46 -24.25
CA LEU A 220 25.03 -11.46 -24.92
C LEU A 220 25.82 -10.16 -24.66
N ILE A 221 25.18 -9.01 -24.68
CA ILE A 221 25.83 -7.73 -24.35
C ILE A 221 26.33 -7.74 -22.91
N LEU A 222 25.53 -8.23 -21.97
CA LEU A 222 25.92 -8.33 -20.57
C LEU A 222 27.04 -9.36 -20.38
N ALA A 223 26.97 -10.52 -21.04
CA ALA A 223 28.00 -11.56 -21.00
C ALA A 223 29.37 -11.03 -21.45
N ASP A 224 29.43 -10.31 -22.58
CA ASP A 224 30.66 -9.68 -23.09
C ASP A 224 31.26 -8.69 -22.06
N LYS A 225 30.41 -7.89 -21.41
CA LYS A 225 30.80 -6.96 -20.34
C LYS A 225 31.39 -7.69 -19.13
N LEU A 226 30.79 -8.83 -18.72
CA LEU A 226 31.23 -9.61 -17.56
C LEU A 226 32.54 -10.34 -17.82
N ILE A 227 32.77 -10.80 -19.04
CA ILE A 227 34.01 -11.47 -19.45
C ILE A 227 35.16 -10.44 -19.49
N LYS A 228 34.98 -9.28 -20.13
CA LYS A 228 36.03 -8.25 -20.28
C LYS A 228 36.44 -7.62 -18.95
N LYS A 229 35.54 -7.51 -17.99
CA LYS A 229 35.84 -6.90 -16.68
C LYS A 229 36.84 -7.72 -15.85
N GLN A 230 37.06 -9.02 -16.14
CA GLN A 230 38.01 -9.86 -15.44
C GLN A 230 39.46 -9.60 -15.85
N ASP A 231 39.71 -9.11 -17.06
CA ASP A 231 41.09 -8.83 -17.54
C ASP A 231 41.74 -7.67 -16.76
N GLU A 232 40.98 -6.94 -15.94
CA GLU A 232 41.43 -5.73 -15.23
C GLU A 232 41.53 -5.88 -13.70
N VAL A 233 41.11 -6.99 -13.05
CA VAL A 233 40.92 -7.07 -11.59
C VAL A 233 41.42 -8.37 -10.97
N VAL A 234 41.94 -8.28 -9.72
CA VAL A 234 42.25 -9.39 -8.84
C VAL A 234 41.12 -10.41 -8.75
N PHE A 235 41.46 -11.69 -8.79
CA PHE A 235 40.52 -12.81 -8.74
C PHE A 235 39.77 -12.84 -7.41
N ASP A 236 38.53 -12.37 -7.39
CA ASP A 236 37.62 -12.43 -6.24
C ASP A 236 36.37 -13.29 -6.56
N PRO A 237 35.66 -13.81 -5.53
CA PRO A 237 34.50 -14.70 -5.75
C PRO A 237 33.39 -14.08 -6.58
N ILE A 238 33.09 -12.79 -6.42
CA ILE A 238 31.99 -12.11 -7.16
C ILE A 238 32.34 -12.00 -8.64
N THR A 239 33.56 -11.55 -8.94
CA THR A 239 34.05 -11.43 -10.32
C THR A 239 34.11 -12.79 -10.99
N SER A 240 34.52 -13.85 -10.26
CA SER A 240 34.53 -15.23 -10.75
C SER A 240 33.14 -15.74 -11.14
N HIS A 241 32.11 -15.54 -10.29
CA HIS A 241 30.73 -15.89 -10.62
C HIS A 241 30.21 -15.12 -11.83
N ASN A 242 30.51 -13.83 -11.91
CA ASN A 242 30.14 -12.98 -13.02
C ASN A 242 30.77 -13.46 -14.35
N HIS A 243 32.06 -13.72 -14.35
CA HIS A 243 32.78 -14.20 -15.52
C HIS A 243 32.27 -15.56 -16.00
N PHE A 244 32.10 -16.51 -15.07
CA PHE A 244 31.57 -17.83 -15.38
C PHE A 244 30.17 -17.75 -15.99
N ALA A 245 29.30 -16.90 -15.44
CA ALA A 245 27.97 -16.66 -16.02
C ALA A 245 28.06 -16.08 -17.44
N GLY A 246 28.99 -15.14 -17.68
CA GLY A 246 29.27 -14.59 -19.00
C GLY A 246 29.69 -15.67 -20.02
N MET A 247 30.62 -16.54 -19.63
CA MET A 247 31.09 -17.67 -20.46
C MET A 247 29.95 -18.62 -20.82
N VAL A 248 29.17 -19.08 -19.83
CA VAL A 248 28.05 -20.01 -20.03
C VAL A 248 26.96 -19.41 -20.93
N ILE A 249 26.68 -18.13 -20.79
CA ILE A 249 25.72 -17.43 -21.67
C ILE A 249 26.24 -17.43 -23.11
N THR A 250 27.51 -17.09 -23.32
CA THR A 250 28.12 -17.05 -24.65
C THR A 250 28.13 -18.45 -25.28
N GLN A 251 28.50 -19.46 -24.51
CA GLN A 251 28.48 -20.87 -24.93
C GLN A 251 27.05 -21.30 -25.29
N TYR A 252 26.06 -21.00 -24.47
CA TYR A 252 24.65 -21.35 -24.72
C TYR A 252 24.16 -20.85 -26.07
N PHE A 253 24.56 -19.67 -26.49
CA PHE A 253 24.12 -19.10 -27.78
C PHE A 253 24.99 -19.49 -28.98
N SER A 254 26.18 -20.05 -28.75
CA SER A 254 27.08 -20.54 -29.81
C SER A 254 26.86 -22.04 -30.15
N GLU A 255 26.32 -22.84 -29.19
CA GLU A 255 26.10 -24.28 -29.38
C GLU A 255 24.91 -24.60 -30.28
N SER A 256 24.95 -25.80 -30.88
CA SER A 256 23.81 -26.40 -31.60
C SER A 256 22.65 -26.67 -30.63
N GLN A 257 21.43 -26.71 -31.14
CA GLN A 257 20.21 -26.90 -30.30
C GLN A 257 20.21 -28.16 -29.42
N ILE A 258 20.97 -29.19 -29.79
CA ILE A 258 21.03 -30.47 -29.09
C ILE A 258 21.69 -30.39 -27.72
N ASN A 259 22.62 -29.44 -27.51
CA ASN A 259 23.41 -29.30 -26.27
C ASN A 259 22.98 -28.13 -25.38
N LYS A 260 21.93 -27.40 -25.77
CA LYS A 260 21.46 -26.22 -25.01
C LYS A 260 20.66 -26.62 -23.78
N SER A 261 21.20 -26.35 -22.57
CA SER A 261 20.48 -26.51 -21.32
C SER A 261 20.09 -25.15 -20.73
N ALA A 262 18.82 -24.77 -20.87
CA ALA A 262 18.29 -23.55 -20.28
C ALA A 262 18.35 -23.59 -18.73
N ILE A 263 18.20 -24.79 -18.15
CA ILE A 263 18.28 -25.02 -16.71
C ILE A 263 19.73 -24.76 -16.23
N HIS A 264 20.75 -25.31 -16.95
CA HIS A 264 22.14 -25.08 -16.61
C HIS A 264 22.50 -23.58 -16.65
N LEU A 265 22.09 -22.87 -17.72
CA LEU A 265 22.28 -21.43 -17.81
C LEU A 265 21.61 -20.71 -16.62
N CYS A 266 20.38 -21.07 -16.28
CA CYS A 266 19.67 -20.45 -15.16
C CYS A 266 20.37 -20.71 -13.82
N ASN A 267 20.82 -21.92 -13.55
CA ASN A 267 21.56 -22.28 -12.34
C ASN A 267 22.89 -21.55 -12.24
N THR A 268 23.51 -21.23 -13.37
CA THR A 268 24.78 -20.45 -13.40
C THR A 268 24.56 -18.98 -13.09
N ILE A 269 23.46 -18.40 -13.52
CA ILE A 269 23.14 -16.99 -13.20
C ILE A 269 22.55 -16.80 -11.81
N GLU A 270 22.02 -17.86 -11.18
CA GLU A 270 21.38 -17.78 -9.87
C GLU A 270 22.30 -17.20 -8.78
N PRO A 271 23.55 -17.66 -8.57
CA PRO A 271 24.48 -17.08 -7.60
C PRO A 271 24.69 -15.58 -7.84
N VAL A 272 24.84 -15.16 -9.11
CA VAL A 272 25.01 -13.75 -9.46
C VAL A 272 23.79 -12.92 -9.06
N VAL A 273 22.58 -13.41 -9.32
CA VAL A 273 21.34 -12.73 -8.92
C VAL A 273 21.24 -12.62 -7.41
N MET A 274 21.61 -13.68 -6.65
CA MET A 274 21.58 -13.68 -5.19
C MET A 274 22.60 -12.72 -4.60
N ILE A 275 23.82 -12.70 -5.14
CA ILE A 275 24.88 -11.76 -4.73
C ILE A 275 24.42 -10.30 -5.02
N GLN A 276 23.87 -10.00 -6.18
CA GLN A 276 23.39 -8.66 -6.49
C GLN A 276 22.26 -8.21 -5.57
N ARG A 277 21.39 -9.13 -5.13
CA ARG A 277 20.36 -8.84 -4.11
C ARG A 277 20.97 -8.55 -2.75
N MET A 278 21.97 -9.32 -2.34
CA MET A 278 22.74 -9.07 -1.12
C MET A 278 23.38 -7.68 -1.15
N LEU A 279 24.11 -7.35 -2.23
CA LEU A 279 24.73 -6.04 -2.41
C LEU A 279 23.72 -4.90 -2.35
N SER A 280 22.56 -5.06 -3.00
CA SER A 280 21.47 -4.07 -2.96
C SER A 280 20.93 -3.87 -1.55
N LYS A 281 20.68 -4.94 -0.79
CA LYS A 281 20.22 -4.86 0.59
C LYS A 281 21.25 -4.21 1.52
N ALA A 282 22.53 -4.61 1.40
CA ALA A 282 23.61 -4.00 2.17
C ALA A 282 23.76 -2.51 1.84
N MET A 283 23.66 -2.13 0.56
CA MET A 283 23.66 -0.73 0.15
C MET A 283 22.49 0.06 0.75
N GLU A 284 21.29 -0.54 0.84
CA GLU A 284 20.16 0.08 1.52
C GLU A 284 20.43 0.34 3.01
N ILE A 285 21.08 -0.60 3.71
CA ILE A 285 21.51 -0.44 5.11
C ILE A 285 22.40 0.80 5.22
N HIS A 286 23.44 0.88 4.40
CA HIS A 286 24.38 2.02 4.40
C HIS A 286 23.72 3.35 4.03
N ASN A 287 22.84 3.35 3.01
CA ASN A 287 22.19 4.58 2.54
C ASN A 287 21.15 5.12 3.53
N ASN A 288 20.60 4.27 4.40
CA ASN A 288 19.68 4.67 5.47
C ASN A 288 20.39 4.84 6.83
N ASN A 289 21.72 4.81 6.86
CA ASN A 289 22.56 4.96 8.06
C ASN A 289 22.14 4.02 9.21
N ILE A 290 21.68 2.79 8.86
CA ILE A 290 21.27 1.81 9.86
C ILE A 290 22.53 1.22 10.51
N GLU A 291 22.54 1.22 11.83
CA GLU A 291 23.64 0.69 12.60
C GLU A 291 23.57 -0.84 12.63
N VAL A 292 24.58 -1.49 12.01
CA VAL A 292 24.78 -2.92 12.10
C VAL A 292 25.67 -3.19 13.31
N THR A 293 25.13 -3.92 14.29
CA THR A 293 25.88 -4.28 15.50
C THR A 293 26.82 -5.45 15.26
N GLU A 294 26.43 -6.39 14.39
CA GLU A 294 27.20 -7.58 14.06
C GLU A 294 26.75 -8.16 12.71
N TYR A 295 27.63 -8.86 12.01
CA TYR A 295 27.30 -9.75 10.90
C TYR A 295 27.41 -11.21 11.33
N SER A 296 26.34 -11.98 11.19
CA SER A 296 26.28 -13.41 11.53
C SER A 296 26.22 -14.27 10.26
N LEU A 297 26.92 -15.40 10.27
CA LEU A 297 26.89 -16.41 9.20
C LEU A 297 26.01 -17.61 9.54
N ASN A 298 25.22 -17.55 10.60
CA ASN A 298 24.28 -18.61 10.98
C ASN A 298 23.12 -18.67 9.98
N ASN A 299 22.97 -19.83 9.30
CA ASN A 299 21.92 -20.04 8.27
C ASN A 299 21.94 -19.06 7.09
N GLY A 300 23.07 -18.42 6.79
CA GLY A 300 23.26 -17.41 5.77
C GLY A 300 23.94 -16.18 6.34
N LEU A 301 24.17 -15.17 5.51
CA LEU A 301 24.70 -13.89 5.96
C LEU A 301 23.54 -13.02 6.46
N ASN A 302 23.57 -12.68 7.74
CA ASN A 302 22.60 -11.79 8.37
C ASN A 302 23.31 -10.53 8.90
N ALA A 303 22.70 -9.38 8.72
CA ALA A 303 23.04 -8.16 9.45
C ALA A 303 22.17 -8.09 10.71
N ILE A 304 22.81 -8.02 11.87
CA ILE A 304 22.14 -7.81 13.15
C ILE A 304 22.06 -6.30 13.39
N VAL A 305 20.85 -5.80 13.57
CA VAL A 305 20.58 -4.37 13.70
C VAL A 305 19.70 -4.11 14.92
N THR A 306 19.77 -2.90 15.46
CA THR A 306 18.82 -2.44 16.47
C THR A 306 17.49 -2.06 15.81
N SER A 307 16.37 -2.41 16.44
CA SER A 307 15.03 -2.10 15.94
C SER A 307 14.10 -1.68 17.07
N MET A 308 13.05 -0.90 16.74
CA MET A 308 11.99 -0.49 17.66
C MET A 308 10.62 -0.73 17.06
N ALA A 309 9.62 -1.09 17.87
CA ALA A 309 8.26 -1.27 17.38
C ALA A 309 7.65 0.06 16.94
N VAL A 310 6.96 0.06 15.80
CA VAL A 310 6.35 1.29 15.24
C VAL A 310 5.35 1.90 16.20
N VAL A 311 4.55 1.05 16.88
CA VAL A 311 3.53 1.52 17.84
C VAL A 311 4.19 2.13 19.07
N ASP A 312 5.24 1.50 19.60
CA ASP A 312 5.97 2.01 20.77
C ASP A 312 6.62 3.39 20.45
N TYR A 313 7.18 3.55 19.25
CA TYR A 313 7.68 4.86 18.78
C TYR A 313 6.59 5.95 18.81
N ILE A 314 5.40 5.65 18.26
CA ILE A 314 4.30 6.64 18.21
C ILE A 314 3.84 6.99 19.63
N GLU A 315 3.61 6.00 20.48
CA GLU A 315 3.06 6.20 21.83
C GLU A 315 4.06 6.88 22.76
N SER A 316 5.33 6.46 22.73
CA SER A 316 6.35 7.06 23.57
C SER A 316 6.56 8.55 23.25
N ILE A 317 6.50 8.92 21.98
CA ILE A 317 6.73 10.32 21.59
C ILE A 317 5.47 11.16 21.80
N LEU A 318 4.32 10.74 21.26
CA LEU A 318 3.10 11.56 21.31
C LEU A 318 2.40 11.49 22.68
N GLY A 319 2.60 10.41 23.44
CA GLY A 319 2.09 10.26 24.81
C GLY A 319 2.97 10.90 25.89
N ALA A 320 4.20 11.34 25.56
CA ALA A 320 5.11 11.98 26.49
C ALA A 320 4.49 13.25 27.11
N GLU A 321 5.03 13.70 28.23
CA GLU A 321 4.51 14.90 28.92
C GLU A 321 4.71 16.16 28.11
N ASP A 322 5.84 16.29 27.43
CA ASP A 322 6.17 17.46 26.60
C ASP A 322 5.31 17.57 25.34
N SER A 323 4.87 16.46 24.73
CA SER A 323 3.92 16.44 23.63
C SER A 323 2.46 16.61 24.08
N GLY A 324 2.15 16.12 25.27
CA GLY A 324 0.91 16.42 26.02
C GLY A 324 -0.35 15.77 25.47
N TYR A 325 -0.28 14.57 24.83
CA TYR A 325 -1.48 13.86 24.38
C TYR A 325 -1.82 12.67 25.29
N ASN A 326 -3.12 12.50 25.58
CA ASN A 326 -3.68 11.20 25.93
C ASN A 326 -3.95 10.44 24.63
N ILE A 327 -3.59 9.14 24.58
CA ILE A 327 -3.65 8.31 23.38
C ILE A 327 -4.55 7.10 23.64
N THR A 328 -5.38 6.79 22.65
CA THR A 328 -6.12 5.53 22.56
C THR A 328 -5.86 4.88 21.21
N LYS A 329 -5.87 3.56 21.16
CA LYS A 329 -5.64 2.79 19.92
C LYS A 329 -6.45 1.51 19.89
N GLY A 330 -6.73 1.03 18.69
CA GLY A 330 -7.42 -0.25 18.50
C GLY A 330 -7.68 -0.57 17.04
N ILE A 331 -8.17 -1.79 16.82
CA ILE A 331 -8.60 -2.23 15.50
C ILE A 331 -10.11 -2.02 15.39
N LEU A 332 -10.54 -1.28 14.38
CA LEU A 332 -11.93 -1.06 14.04
C LEU A 332 -12.28 -1.80 12.75
N SER A 333 -13.43 -2.47 12.72
CA SER A 333 -13.98 -3.05 11.49
C SER A 333 -15.00 -2.09 10.90
N ALA A 334 -14.82 -1.68 9.66
CA ALA A 334 -15.74 -0.77 8.97
C ALA A 334 -17.18 -1.32 8.90
N ALA A 335 -17.36 -2.65 8.91
CA ALA A 335 -18.69 -3.27 8.92
C ALA A 335 -19.50 -2.91 10.18
N HIS A 336 -18.86 -2.81 11.35
CA HIS A 336 -19.54 -2.39 12.58
C HIS A 336 -20.02 -0.93 12.55
N PHE A 337 -19.52 -0.13 11.60
CA PHE A 337 -19.95 1.25 11.38
C PHE A 337 -20.88 1.39 10.18
N GLY A 338 -21.33 0.26 9.61
CA GLY A 338 -22.30 0.23 8.52
C GLY A 338 -21.69 0.26 7.12
N ALA A 339 -20.40 0.00 6.95
CA ALA A 339 -19.83 -0.26 5.63
C ALA A 339 -20.20 -1.68 5.15
N PRO A 340 -20.51 -1.90 3.86
CA PRO A 340 -20.83 -3.22 3.32
C PRO A 340 -19.55 -4.04 3.03
N GLN A 341 -18.55 -3.95 3.92
CA GLN A 341 -17.28 -4.67 3.82
C GLN A 341 -16.62 -4.92 5.17
N LYS A 342 -16.00 -6.08 5.33
CA LYS A 342 -15.20 -6.47 6.50
C LYS A 342 -13.77 -5.93 6.35
N ARG A 343 -13.61 -4.61 6.53
CA ARG A 343 -12.32 -3.91 6.45
C ARG A 343 -11.82 -3.54 7.82
N MET A 344 -10.75 -4.22 8.25
CA MET A 344 -10.10 -3.94 9.53
C MET A 344 -9.08 -2.81 9.37
N ARG A 345 -9.12 -1.84 10.30
CA ARG A 345 -8.18 -0.72 10.34
C ARG A 345 -7.68 -0.49 11.76
N PHE A 346 -6.38 -0.32 11.87
CA PHE A 346 -5.78 0.14 13.11
C PHE A 346 -5.87 1.66 13.16
N VAL A 347 -6.41 2.16 14.27
CA VAL A 347 -6.60 3.60 14.50
C VAL A 347 -5.88 3.97 15.78
N ILE A 348 -5.13 5.06 15.73
CA ILE A 348 -4.57 5.75 16.89
C ILE A 348 -5.20 7.14 16.95
N MET A 349 -5.79 7.49 18.06
CA MET A 349 -6.36 8.80 18.32
C MET A 349 -5.67 9.41 19.53
N GLY A 350 -5.29 10.67 19.43
CA GLY A 350 -4.74 11.44 20.54
C GLY A 350 -5.47 12.77 20.73
N VAL A 351 -5.69 13.14 21.99
CA VAL A 351 -6.27 14.43 22.38
C VAL A 351 -5.41 15.05 23.46
N LYS A 352 -5.19 16.37 23.42
CA LYS A 352 -4.38 17.08 24.41
C LYS A 352 -4.89 16.81 25.84
N LYS A 353 -3.98 16.51 26.77
CA LYS A 353 -4.27 16.21 28.20
C LYS A 353 -5.08 17.32 28.87
N GLY A 354 -4.91 18.57 28.42
CA GLY A 354 -5.69 19.70 28.92
C GLY A 354 -7.12 19.82 28.40
N ILE A 355 -7.50 18.98 27.37
CA ILE A 355 -8.83 18.96 26.79
C ILE A 355 -9.64 17.77 27.31
N ALA A 356 -9.06 16.57 27.30
CA ALA A 356 -9.75 15.38 27.79
C ALA A 356 -8.76 14.45 28.51
N GLN A 357 -9.16 13.98 29.70
CA GLN A 357 -8.35 13.07 30.52
C GLN A 357 -8.48 11.61 30.06
N ASN A 358 -9.71 11.17 29.79
CA ASN A 358 -10.01 9.82 29.37
C ASN A 358 -10.56 9.85 27.96
N ILE A 359 -9.89 9.16 27.03
CA ILE A 359 -10.32 9.04 25.65
C ILE A 359 -10.48 7.58 25.26
N SER A 360 -11.41 7.31 24.36
CA SER A 360 -11.69 5.98 23.82
C SER A 360 -11.85 6.07 22.31
N LEU A 361 -11.84 4.93 21.64
CA LEU A 361 -12.28 4.83 20.25
C LEU A 361 -13.81 4.64 20.20
N PRO A 362 -14.47 5.03 19.09
CA PRO A 362 -15.90 4.81 18.93
C PRO A 362 -16.24 3.33 18.91
N GLU A 363 -17.40 3.00 19.43
CA GLU A 363 -18.01 1.67 19.32
C GLU A 363 -18.88 1.60 18.07
N GLY A 364 -18.84 0.45 17.37
CA GLY A 364 -19.68 0.20 16.22
C GLY A 364 -21.11 -0.15 16.63
N THR A 365 -22.10 0.26 15.83
CA THR A 365 -23.54 0.05 16.10
C THR A 365 -24.11 -1.15 15.35
N PHE A 366 -23.40 -1.72 14.39
CA PHE A 366 -23.84 -2.88 13.62
C PHE A 366 -23.22 -4.16 14.16
N THR A 367 -24.04 -5.19 14.38
CA THR A 367 -23.61 -6.54 14.75
C THR A 367 -23.47 -7.44 13.52
N GLU A 368 -22.79 -8.58 13.65
CA GLU A 368 -22.52 -9.47 12.50
C GLU A 368 -23.79 -9.92 11.77
N ASP A 369 -24.89 -10.15 12.50
CA ASP A 369 -26.18 -10.55 11.94
C ASP A 369 -26.91 -9.42 11.20
N HIS A 370 -26.46 -8.18 11.38
CA HIS A 370 -27.08 -6.97 10.80
C HIS A 370 -26.09 -6.14 9.97
N PHE A 371 -24.98 -6.75 9.53
CA PHE A 371 -24.07 -6.06 8.65
C PHE A 371 -24.72 -5.73 7.31
N ARG A 372 -24.50 -4.52 6.85
CA ARG A 372 -24.90 -4.12 5.50
C ARG A 372 -24.15 -4.96 4.47
N THR A 373 -24.85 -5.29 3.38
CA THR A 373 -24.41 -6.26 2.38
C THR A 373 -23.95 -5.58 1.09
N VAL A 374 -23.37 -6.35 0.18
CA VAL A 374 -23.06 -5.91 -1.17
C VAL A 374 -24.35 -5.43 -1.88
N GLU A 375 -25.47 -6.14 -1.68
CA GLU A 375 -26.78 -5.81 -2.23
C GLU A 375 -27.21 -4.40 -1.82
N ASP A 376 -27.08 -4.07 -0.53
CA ASP A 376 -27.44 -2.75 0.01
C ASP A 376 -26.69 -1.60 -0.67
N ALA A 377 -25.47 -1.87 -1.15
CA ALA A 377 -24.63 -0.83 -1.74
C ALA A 377 -24.82 -0.64 -3.25
N ILE A 378 -25.13 -1.72 -4.01
CA ILE A 378 -25.03 -1.66 -5.47
C ILE A 378 -26.28 -2.12 -6.23
N LYS A 379 -27.34 -2.61 -5.57
CA LYS A 379 -28.52 -3.14 -6.24
C LYS A 379 -29.23 -2.13 -7.12
N ASP A 380 -29.37 -0.91 -6.67
CA ASP A 380 -30.08 0.16 -7.38
C ASP A 380 -29.39 0.63 -8.67
N ILE A 381 -28.11 0.28 -8.83
CA ILE A 381 -27.30 0.60 -10.03
C ILE A 381 -26.92 -0.65 -10.85
N GLU A 382 -27.28 -1.86 -10.44
CA GLU A 382 -26.82 -3.10 -11.06
C GLU A 382 -27.17 -3.22 -12.54
N ASN A 383 -28.36 -2.71 -12.94
CA ASN A 383 -28.87 -2.75 -14.30
C ASN A 383 -28.48 -1.53 -15.15
N ILE A 384 -27.73 -0.59 -14.59
CA ILE A 384 -27.20 0.54 -15.35
C ILE A 384 -25.98 0.05 -16.15
N GLN A 385 -25.99 0.32 -17.45
CA GLN A 385 -24.89 -0.08 -18.31
C GLN A 385 -23.60 0.66 -17.94
N THR A 386 -22.53 -0.09 -17.72
CA THR A 386 -21.21 0.48 -17.43
C THR A 386 -20.55 1.06 -18.68
N ALA A 387 -19.91 2.21 -18.54
CA ALA A 387 -18.98 2.71 -19.55
C ALA A 387 -17.70 1.85 -19.60
N VAL A 388 -17.00 1.92 -20.73
CA VAL A 388 -15.73 1.23 -20.93
C VAL A 388 -14.55 2.16 -20.74
N THR A 389 -14.68 3.44 -21.07
CA THR A 389 -13.63 4.44 -20.95
C THR A 389 -13.85 5.38 -19.76
N VAL A 390 -12.74 5.90 -19.22
CA VAL A 390 -12.79 6.89 -18.12
C VAL A 390 -13.47 8.20 -18.59
N ASN A 391 -13.25 8.59 -19.84
CA ASN A 391 -13.84 9.79 -20.40
C ASN A 391 -15.38 9.73 -20.42
N GLU A 392 -15.95 8.60 -20.87
CA GLU A 392 -17.40 8.36 -20.80
C GLU A 392 -17.91 8.39 -19.35
N GLY A 393 -17.20 7.72 -18.44
CA GLY A 393 -17.54 7.69 -17.02
C GLY A 393 -17.45 9.05 -16.31
N SER A 394 -16.65 9.99 -16.85
CA SER A 394 -16.51 11.34 -16.29
C SER A 394 -17.65 12.29 -16.69
N ILE A 395 -18.36 11.99 -17.77
CA ILE A 395 -19.58 12.71 -18.18
C ILE A 395 -20.73 12.41 -17.20
N GLY A 396 -20.75 11.18 -16.68
CA GLY A 396 -21.79 10.69 -15.79
C GLY A 396 -23.05 10.20 -16.53
N ILE A 397 -23.83 9.43 -15.83
CA ILE A 397 -25.11 8.85 -16.32
C ILE A 397 -26.22 9.40 -15.44
N LYS A 398 -27.25 10.00 -16.03
CA LYS A 398 -28.40 10.43 -15.26
C LYS A 398 -29.12 9.21 -14.68
N LEU A 399 -29.28 9.19 -13.38
CA LEU A 399 -29.92 8.10 -12.67
C LEU A 399 -31.45 8.12 -12.95
N PRO A 400 -32.06 6.96 -13.23
CA PRO A 400 -33.53 6.88 -13.36
C PRO A 400 -34.18 7.17 -12.00
N MET A 401 -35.44 7.62 -12.05
CA MET A 401 -36.27 7.68 -10.83
C MET A 401 -36.40 6.27 -10.26
N LEU A 402 -36.26 6.15 -8.94
CA LEU A 402 -36.44 4.88 -8.24
C LEU A 402 -37.91 4.45 -8.35
N GLN A 403 -38.13 3.23 -8.80
CA GLN A 403 -39.45 2.60 -8.85
C GLN A 403 -39.77 1.82 -7.57
N ASP A 404 -38.72 1.30 -6.91
CA ASP A 404 -38.79 0.49 -5.70
C ASP A 404 -38.05 1.14 -4.55
N SER A 405 -38.34 0.71 -3.32
CA SER A 405 -37.60 1.09 -2.14
C SER A 405 -36.18 0.50 -2.21
N ILE A 406 -35.20 1.35 -2.02
CA ILE A 406 -33.79 0.93 -1.86
C ILE A 406 -33.41 0.90 -0.38
N SER A 407 -32.32 0.18 -0.05
CA SER A 407 -31.79 0.11 1.30
C SER A 407 -31.41 1.51 1.84
N GLU A 408 -31.34 1.67 3.15
CA GLU A 408 -30.86 2.90 3.78
C GLU A 408 -29.46 3.27 3.29
N LEU A 409 -28.58 2.28 3.10
CA LEU A 409 -27.25 2.52 2.56
C LEU A 409 -27.33 3.01 1.11
N GLY A 410 -28.17 2.38 0.29
CA GLY A 410 -28.41 2.81 -1.09
C GLY A 410 -28.90 4.26 -1.16
N GLN A 411 -29.85 4.66 -0.28
CA GLN A 411 -30.33 6.04 -0.18
C GLN A 411 -29.21 7.02 0.19
N MET A 412 -28.37 6.65 1.17
CA MET A 412 -27.25 7.48 1.60
C MET A 412 -26.18 7.65 0.51
N LEU A 413 -25.93 6.60 -0.28
CA LEU A 413 -24.93 6.62 -1.34
C LEU A 413 -25.42 7.36 -2.60
N ARG A 414 -26.74 7.35 -2.86
CA ARG A 414 -27.38 8.00 -4.00
C ARG A 414 -27.71 9.47 -3.70
N ASP A 415 -26.70 10.25 -3.37
CA ASP A 415 -26.81 11.68 -3.02
C ASP A 415 -26.80 12.63 -4.23
N SER A 416 -26.77 12.08 -5.45
CA SER A 416 -26.77 12.80 -6.72
C SER A 416 -27.74 12.17 -7.71
N ASP A 417 -28.27 12.94 -8.64
CA ASP A 417 -29.04 12.47 -9.79
C ASP A 417 -28.15 11.95 -10.94
N THR A 418 -26.83 12.09 -10.79
CA THR A 418 -25.84 11.72 -11.79
C THR A 418 -24.83 10.73 -11.22
N LEU A 419 -24.67 9.59 -11.88
CA LEU A 419 -23.74 8.51 -11.51
C LEU A 419 -22.42 8.69 -12.25
N TYR A 420 -21.40 9.16 -11.56
CA TYR A 420 -20.05 9.28 -12.11
C TYR A 420 -19.23 8.01 -11.89
N ASN A 421 -18.20 7.81 -12.71
CA ASN A 421 -17.23 6.71 -12.62
C ASN A 421 -17.87 5.30 -12.73
N HIS A 422 -19.07 5.16 -13.30
CA HIS A 422 -19.65 3.83 -13.53
C HIS A 422 -18.98 3.16 -14.73
N VAL A 423 -17.68 2.86 -14.58
CA VAL A 423 -16.77 2.34 -15.61
C VAL A 423 -16.29 0.97 -15.21
N SER A 424 -16.45 -0.03 -16.07
CA SER A 424 -15.91 -1.36 -15.87
C SER A 424 -14.68 -1.62 -16.75
N THR A 425 -13.97 -2.72 -16.48
CA THR A 425 -12.93 -3.21 -17.37
C THR A 425 -13.58 -4.10 -18.42
N GLU A 426 -13.25 -3.88 -19.69
CA GLU A 426 -13.68 -4.76 -20.77
C GLU A 426 -13.25 -6.21 -20.49
N THR A 427 -14.21 -7.10 -20.55
CA THR A 427 -13.99 -8.52 -20.24
C THR A 427 -13.58 -9.25 -21.51
N THR A 428 -12.36 -9.79 -21.53
CA THR A 428 -11.90 -10.63 -22.65
C THR A 428 -12.73 -11.89 -22.77
N PRO A 429 -12.86 -12.51 -23.97
CA PRO A 429 -13.61 -13.76 -24.14
C PRO A 429 -13.20 -14.85 -23.15
N HIS A 430 -11.90 -15.02 -22.91
CA HIS A 430 -11.38 -16.01 -21.97
C HIS A 430 -11.72 -15.69 -20.49
N ALA A 431 -11.73 -14.42 -20.11
CA ALA A 431 -12.19 -14.02 -18.77
C ALA A 431 -13.70 -14.22 -18.61
N LEU A 432 -14.47 -13.97 -19.69
CA LEU A 432 -15.92 -14.18 -19.68
C LEU A 432 -16.30 -15.65 -19.49
N GLU A 433 -15.54 -16.59 -20.11
CA GLU A 433 -15.72 -18.04 -19.89
C GLU A 433 -15.55 -18.39 -18.40
N ARG A 434 -14.55 -17.83 -17.73
CA ARG A 434 -14.34 -18.00 -16.29
C ARG A 434 -15.49 -17.41 -15.48
N PHE A 435 -15.92 -16.19 -15.82
CA PHE A 435 -17.00 -15.52 -15.12
C PHE A 435 -18.31 -16.33 -15.16
N LYS A 436 -18.63 -16.95 -16.29
CA LYS A 436 -19.85 -17.77 -16.44
C LYS A 436 -19.90 -18.99 -15.51
N VAL A 437 -18.74 -19.50 -15.10
CA VAL A 437 -18.63 -20.74 -14.29
C VAL A 437 -18.52 -20.45 -12.79
N ILE A 438 -17.89 -19.33 -12.41
CA ILE A 438 -17.66 -18.99 -11.01
C ILE A 438 -18.98 -18.56 -10.36
N GLN A 439 -19.41 -19.30 -9.33
CA GLN A 439 -20.60 -19.01 -8.53
C GLN A 439 -20.35 -17.89 -7.51
N GLN A 440 -21.42 -17.33 -6.91
CA GLN A 440 -21.29 -16.37 -5.81
C GLN A 440 -20.48 -16.97 -4.63
N GLY A 441 -19.52 -16.21 -4.13
CA GLY A 441 -18.60 -16.64 -3.07
C GLY A 441 -17.41 -17.49 -3.53
N CYS A 442 -17.42 -17.97 -4.78
CA CYS A 442 -16.33 -18.73 -5.38
C CYS A 442 -15.31 -17.82 -6.07
N ASN A 443 -14.13 -18.37 -6.36
CA ASN A 443 -13.00 -17.63 -6.92
C ASN A 443 -12.22 -18.47 -7.95
N PHE A 444 -11.03 -18.03 -8.31
CA PHE A 444 -10.17 -18.71 -9.27
C PHE A 444 -9.89 -20.19 -8.93
N HIS A 445 -9.79 -20.53 -7.65
CA HIS A 445 -9.47 -21.90 -7.22
C HIS A 445 -10.60 -22.90 -7.49
N ASP A 446 -11.84 -22.43 -7.58
CA ASP A 446 -13.02 -23.25 -7.84
C ASP A 446 -13.22 -23.55 -9.35
N LEU A 447 -12.41 -22.93 -10.22
CA LEU A 447 -12.46 -23.18 -11.65
C LEU A 447 -11.98 -24.61 -12.01
N PRO A 448 -12.56 -25.22 -13.06
CA PRO A 448 -12.02 -26.45 -13.64
C PRO A 448 -10.63 -26.23 -14.26
N LEU A 449 -9.83 -27.29 -14.33
CA LEU A 449 -8.41 -27.21 -14.73
C LEU A 449 -8.20 -26.60 -16.13
N ASN A 450 -9.08 -26.89 -17.07
CA ASN A 450 -9.02 -26.34 -18.43
C ASN A 450 -9.14 -24.80 -18.50
N LEU A 451 -9.74 -24.17 -17.48
CA LEU A 451 -9.84 -22.71 -17.37
C LEU A 451 -8.70 -22.07 -16.54
N LYS A 452 -7.79 -22.86 -15.96
CA LYS A 452 -6.63 -22.42 -15.18
C LYS A 452 -5.33 -22.30 -15.98
N THR A 453 -5.33 -22.68 -17.24
CA THR A 453 -4.13 -22.89 -18.10
C THR A 453 -3.25 -21.65 -18.32
N THR A 454 -3.77 -20.44 -18.14
CA THR A 454 -3.00 -19.20 -18.35
C THR A 454 -2.07 -18.83 -17.18
N TYR A 455 -2.19 -19.52 -16.05
CA TYR A 455 -1.36 -19.29 -14.87
C TYR A 455 -0.25 -20.33 -14.78
N SER A 456 0.99 -19.90 -14.61
CA SER A 456 2.15 -20.81 -14.54
C SER A 456 2.13 -21.70 -13.30
N ASP A 457 1.55 -21.21 -12.23
CA ASP A 457 1.32 -21.95 -11.00
C ASP A 457 0.00 -21.45 -10.40
N SER A 458 -1.06 -22.21 -10.66
CA SER A 458 -2.41 -21.86 -10.19
C SER A 458 -2.58 -21.98 -8.68
N SER A 459 -1.75 -22.80 -8.00
CA SER A 459 -1.81 -23.01 -6.55
C SER A 459 -1.38 -21.76 -5.75
N ARG A 460 -0.53 -20.91 -6.35
CA ARG A 460 0.01 -19.70 -5.73
C ARG A 460 -0.86 -18.46 -5.96
N THR A 461 -2.00 -18.61 -6.62
CA THR A 461 -2.94 -17.51 -6.87
C THR A 461 -3.65 -17.14 -5.57
N GLN A 462 -3.87 -15.83 -5.36
CA GLN A 462 -4.60 -15.37 -4.18
C GLN A 462 -6.09 -15.71 -4.27
N ASN A 463 -6.73 -16.04 -3.15
CA ASN A 463 -8.17 -16.34 -3.07
C ASN A 463 -9.08 -15.16 -3.50
N THR A 464 -8.53 -13.97 -3.61
CA THR A 464 -9.26 -12.79 -4.10
C THR A 464 -9.30 -12.67 -5.61
N ILE A 465 -8.53 -13.49 -6.35
CA ILE A 465 -8.50 -13.44 -7.82
C ILE A 465 -9.77 -14.09 -8.37
N TYR A 466 -10.46 -13.37 -9.27
CA TYR A 466 -11.76 -13.78 -9.84
C TYR A 466 -12.84 -14.06 -8.78
N LEU A 467 -12.78 -13.38 -7.62
CA LEU A 467 -13.80 -13.54 -6.59
C LEU A 467 -15.13 -12.97 -7.09
N ARG A 468 -16.16 -13.82 -7.22
CA ARG A 468 -17.54 -13.34 -7.39
C ARG A 468 -18.12 -13.03 -6.02
N LEU A 469 -18.51 -11.78 -5.82
CA LEU A 469 -19.08 -11.36 -4.55
C LEU A 469 -20.40 -12.08 -4.27
N LYS A 470 -20.70 -12.31 -3.00
CA LYS A 470 -22.02 -12.71 -2.53
C LYS A 470 -22.87 -11.45 -2.35
N TYR A 471 -24.13 -11.52 -2.79
CA TYR A 471 -25.02 -10.37 -2.73
C TYR A 471 -25.49 -10.06 -1.32
N ASN A 472 -25.82 -11.11 -0.57
CA ASN A 472 -26.41 -11.06 0.77
C ASN A 472 -25.36 -11.04 1.92
N GLU A 473 -24.10 -10.78 1.62
CA GLU A 473 -23.04 -10.67 2.63
C GLU A 473 -22.24 -9.38 2.43
N PRO A 474 -21.58 -8.84 3.47
CA PRO A 474 -20.57 -7.81 3.28
C PRO A 474 -19.38 -8.38 2.48
N SER A 475 -18.77 -7.57 1.63
CA SER A 475 -17.56 -7.96 0.91
C SER A 475 -16.36 -8.11 1.86
N GLY A 476 -15.32 -8.78 1.41
CA GLY A 476 -13.99 -8.66 1.99
C GLY A 476 -13.43 -7.23 1.82
N THR A 477 -12.21 -7.01 2.29
CA THR A 477 -11.55 -5.71 2.15
C THR A 477 -11.42 -5.32 0.68
N VAL A 478 -12.06 -4.23 0.28
CA VAL A 478 -11.92 -3.64 -1.06
C VAL A 478 -10.48 -3.14 -1.23
N VAL A 479 -9.78 -3.71 -2.19
CA VAL A 479 -8.43 -3.33 -2.64
C VAL A 479 -8.49 -2.82 -4.07
N ASN A 480 -7.40 -2.84 -4.84
CA ASN A 480 -7.51 -2.61 -6.29
C ASN A 480 -8.23 -3.81 -6.95
N VAL A 481 -9.57 -3.78 -6.92
CA VAL A 481 -10.43 -4.89 -7.39
C VAL A 481 -10.28 -5.15 -8.89
N ARG A 482 -9.75 -4.21 -9.67
CA ARG A 482 -9.40 -4.42 -11.07
C ARG A 482 -8.27 -5.43 -11.22
N LYS A 483 -7.21 -5.34 -10.40
CA LYS A 483 -6.08 -6.28 -10.45
C LYS A 483 -6.46 -7.68 -10.01
N SER A 484 -7.40 -7.80 -9.07
CA SER A 484 -7.94 -9.08 -8.61
C SER A 484 -9.14 -9.56 -9.42
N MET A 485 -9.65 -8.73 -10.34
CA MET A 485 -10.78 -9.05 -11.24
C MET A 485 -12.02 -9.52 -10.47
N TRP A 486 -12.44 -8.76 -9.45
CA TRP A 486 -13.68 -9.07 -8.72
C TRP A 486 -14.88 -9.02 -9.65
N ILE A 487 -15.72 -10.04 -9.54
CA ILE A 487 -16.88 -10.25 -10.41
C ILE A 487 -18.14 -9.74 -9.70
N HIS A 488 -19.00 -9.06 -10.45
CA HIS A 488 -20.32 -8.64 -9.97
C HIS A 488 -21.14 -9.87 -9.52
N PRO A 489 -21.93 -9.78 -8.43
CA PRO A 489 -22.68 -10.92 -7.90
C PRO A 489 -23.54 -11.63 -8.95
N ILE A 490 -24.25 -10.88 -9.78
CA ILE A 490 -25.22 -11.37 -10.76
C ILE A 490 -24.67 -11.34 -12.19
N HIS A 491 -24.01 -10.24 -12.58
CA HIS A 491 -23.57 -10.06 -13.97
C HIS A 491 -22.18 -10.68 -14.21
N ASN A 492 -21.97 -11.23 -15.41
CA ASN A 492 -20.69 -11.79 -15.84
C ASN A 492 -19.72 -10.68 -16.31
N ARG A 493 -19.45 -9.71 -15.45
CA ARG A 493 -18.52 -8.62 -15.66
C ARG A 493 -17.74 -8.29 -14.38
N ALA A 494 -16.62 -7.63 -14.54
CA ALA A 494 -15.92 -7.07 -13.38
C ALA A 494 -16.75 -5.94 -12.73
N LEU A 495 -16.51 -5.71 -11.43
CA LEU A 495 -17.07 -4.55 -10.75
C LEU A 495 -16.63 -3.26 -11.44
N SER A 496 -17.55 -2.30 -11.54
CA SER A 496 -17.22 -0.94 -11.98
C SER A 496 -16.46 -0.17 -10.88
N ILE A 497 -15.85 0.94 -11.27
CA ILE A 497 -15.20 1.86 -10.32
C ILE A 497 -16.25 2.38 -9.31
N ARG A 498 -17.45 2.74 -9.76
CA ARG A 498 -18.52 3.22 -8.87
C ARG A 498 -19.02 2.15 -7.90
N GLU A 499 -19.20 0.92 -8.35
CA GLU A 499 -19.56 -0.19 -7.47
C GLU A 499 -18.51 -0.42 -6.39
N ALA A 500 -17.23 -0.42 -6.76
CA ALA A 500 -16.13 -0.50 -5.80
C ALA A 500 -16.12 0.69 -4.82
N ALA A 501 -16.41 1.90 -5.31
CA ALA A 501 -16.50 3.11 -4.49
C ALA A 501 -17.66 3.05 -3.49
N ARG A 502 -18.83 2.54 -3.90
CA ARG A 502 -19.99 2.36 -3.02
C ARG A 502 -19.74 1.29 -1.95
N LEU A 503 -19.01 0.23 -2.26
CA LEU A 503 -18.56 -0.74 -1.25
C LEU A 503 -17.63 -0.09 -0.20
N GLN A 504 -16.91 0.96 -0.56
CA GLN A 504 -16.13 1.80 0.35
C GLN A 504 -16.94 2.95 0.97
N THR A 505 -18.25 3.00 0.71
CA THR A 505 -19.17 4.03 1.20
C THR A 505 -18.91 5.45 0.66
N PHE A 506 -18.26 5.58 -0.50
CA PHE A 506 -18.24 6.85 -1.22
C PHE A 506 -19.59 7.08 -1.93
N PRO A 507 -20.20 8.25 -1.75
CA PRO A 507 -21.47 8.58 -2.43
C PRO A 507 -21.28 8.85 -3.93
N ASP A 508 -22.38 8.92 -4.68
CA ASP A 508 -22.35 9.09 -6.13
C ASP A 508 -21.84 10.45 -6.58
N SER A 509 -22.01 11.48 -5.75
CA SER A 509 -21.46 12.82 -5.98
C SER A 509 -19.93 12.86 -5.90
N PHE A 510 -19.29 11.89 -5.22
CA PHE A 510 -17.84 11.83 -5.08
C PHE A 510 -17.18 11.30 -6.37
N VAL A 511 -16.37 12.11 -7.05
CA VAL A 511 -15.81 11.80 -8.37
C VAL A 511 -14.32 11.51 -8.32
N PHE A 512 -13.91 10.34 -8.79
CA PHE A 512 -12.51 9.93 -8.90
C PHE A 512 -11.88 10.40 -10.22
N CYS A 513 -10.67 10.92 -10.14
CA CYS A 513 -9.88 11.41 -11.27
C CYS A 513 -8.70 10.49 -11.61
N GLY A 514 -8.14 10.65 -12.82
CA GLY A 514 -7.00 9.89 -13.30
C GLY A 514 -7.38 8.68 -14.15
N VAL A 515 -6.37 7.89 -14.54
CA VAL A 515 -6.57 6.67 -15.34
C VAL A 515 -7.31 5.58 -14.55
N LYS A 516 -7.94 4.66 -15.25
CA LYS A 516 -8.77 3.58 -14.66
C LYS A 516 -8.10 2.85 -13.49
N ASP A 517 -6.84 2.42 -13.65
CA ASP A 517 -6.09 1.72 -12.58
C ASP A 517 -5.84 2.61 -11.37
N SER A 518 -5.58 3.89 -11.59
CA SER A 518 -5.43 4.89 -10.51
C SER A 518 -6.72 5.07 -9.72
N GLN A 519 -7.88 5.16 -10.38
CA GLN A 519 -9.17 5.30 -9.70
C GLN A 519 -9.47 4.10 -8.79
N TYR A 520 -9.29 2.87 -9.29
CA TYR A 520 -9.44 1.67 -8.45
C TYR A 520 -8.43 1.61 -7.30
N GLN A 521 -7.19 2.09 -7.51
CA GLN A 521 -6.18 2.11 -6.46
C GLN A 521 -6.52 3.14 -5.37
N GLN A 522 -7.01 4.32 -5.75
CA GLN A 522 -7.49 5.34 -4.82
C GLN A 522 -8.60 4.80 -3.92
N ILE A 523 -9.59 4.11 -4.50
CA ILE A 523 -10.68 3.47 -3.76
C ILE A 523 -10.13 2.40 -2.80
N GLY A 524 -9.25 1.53 -3.27
CA GLY A 524 -8.67 0.45 -2.46
C GLY A 524 -7.83 0.94 -1.28
N ASN A 525 -7.16 2.08 -1.42
CA ASN A 525 -6.34 2.69 -0.38
C ASN A 525 -7.17 3.47 0.65
N ALA A 526 -8.37 3.91 0.30
CA ALA A 526 -9.15 4.83 1.11
C ALA A 526 -9.64 4.21 2.44
N VAL A 527 -9.81 5.08 3.44
CA VAL A 527 -10.64 4.82 4.62
C VAL A 527 -12.11 5.00 4.21
N PRO A 528 -13.02 4.08 4.57
CA PRO A 528 -14.43 4.28 4.29
C PRO A 528 -14.99 5.55 4.95
N PRO A 529 -15.61 6.47 4.21
CA PRO A 529 -16.17 7.71 4.76
C PRO A 529 -17.10 7.50 5.96
N ILE A 530 -17.86 6.42 6.00
CA ILE A 530 -18.77 6.12 7.11
C ILE A 530 -18.00 5.83 8.41
N LEU A 531 -16.88 5.10 8.35
CA LEU A 531 -15.98 4.88 9.49
C LEU A 531 -15.32 6.20 9.92
N ALA A 532 -14.86 6.97 8.94
CA ALA A 532 -14.24 8.27 9.18
C ALA A 532 -15.21 9.26 9.85
N LYS A 533 -16.49 9.27 9.44
CA LYS A 533 -17.56 10.07 10.07
C LYS A 533 -17.80 9.66 11.52
N ALA A 534 -17.78 8.36 11.81
CA ALA A 534 -17.91 7.87 13.18
C ALA A 534 -16.74 8.32 14.07
N LEU A 535 -15.51 8.24 13.55
CA LEU A 535 -14.31 8.77 14.24
C LEU A 535 -14.42 10.28 14.50
N ALA A 536 -14.87 11.04 13.51
CA ALA A 536 -15.03 12.48 13.60
C ALA A 536 -16.08 12.89 14.63
N ASN A 537 -17.27 12.26 14.63
CA ASN A 537 -18.31 12.50 15.61
C ASN A 537 -17.82 12.18 17.03
N HIS A 538 -17.12 11.06 17.19
CA HIS A 538 -16.59 10.66 18.48
C HIS A 538 -15.52 11.64 18.99
N LEU A 539 -14.65 12.11 18.09
CA LEU A 539 -13.64 13.12 18.43
C LEU A 539 -14.28 14.44 18.89
N CYS A 540 -15.41 14.87 18.29
CA CYS A 540 -16.14 16.06 18.71
C CYS A 540 -16.54 16.01 20.18
N HIS A 541 -16.91 14.84 20.73
CA HIS A 541 -17.27 14.73 22.15
C HIS A 541 -16.13 15.13 23.09
N PHE A 542 -14.88 14.96 22.68
CA PHE A 542 -13.73 15.39 23.46
C PHE A 542 -13.38 16.86 23.22
N LEU A 543 -13.54 17.35 22.00
CA LEU A 543 -13.16 18.71 21.62
C LEU A 543 -14.16 19.77 22.08
N ASP A 544 -15.42 19.38 22.31
CA ASP A 544 -16.52 20.29 22.71
C ASP A 544 -16.61 20.48 24.23
N ASN A 545 -15.94 19.63 25.02
CA ASN A 545 -15.89 19.72 26.48
C ASN A 545 -14.68 20.55 26.93
#